data_eb994dcbb7546f0861f60127414fa071
#
_entry.id   eb994dcbb7546f0861f60127414fa071
#
_cell.length_a   1.000
_cell.length_b   1.000
_cell.length_c   1.000
_cell.angle_alpha   90.00
_cell.angle_beta   90.00
_cell.angle_gamma   90.00
#
_symmetry.space_group_name_H-M   'P 1'
#
loop_
_entity.id
_entity.type
_entity.pdbx_description
1 polymer ?
#
loop_
_entity_poly.entity_id
_entity_poly.type
_entity_poly.pdbx_seq_one_letter_code
_entity_poly.pdbx_strand_id
1 'polypeptide(L)'
;MNYYAFHIGDYKAHTSHLSLIEDLAFRRMLDLYYLTESPLPDVKKIARAICMRENIEDIQTVLDEFFIDTEEGFIHERCEREIKAMNDKSGKAKLSALKRWSKTDNANAMRDGCEGNANALKNDANASKTDANAMRDGCEGNAPNPNPNPNINNKNNASDVFKKQDESH
;
A
#
# COMPACT_ATOMS: atom_id res chain seq x y z
N MET A 1 5.62 -6.36 6.14
CA MET A 1 4.87 -5.24 5.49
C MET A 1 4.93 -5.40 3.98
N ASN A 2 3.79 -5.33 3.25
CA ASN A 2 3.79 -5.51 1.77
C ASN A 2 3.92 -4.18 1.00
N TYR A 3 3.90 -3.07 1.69
CA TYR A 3 4.01 -1.73 1.12
C TYR A 3 4.65 -0.78 2.13
N TYR A 4 5.59 0.03 1.67
CA TYR A 4 6.20 1.12 2.44
C TYR A 4 6.37 2.36 1.55
N ALA A 5 6.44 3.53 2.17
CA ALA A 5 6.60 4.80 1.47
C ALA A 5 8.05 4.97 1.02
N PHE A 6 8.29 5.01 -0.29
CA PHE A 6 9.61 5.25 -0.85
C PHE A 6 9.79 6.72 -1.22
N HIS A 7 10.66 7.41 -0.49
CA HIS A 7 10.97 8.82 -0.70
C HIS A 7 12.17 8.96 -1.64
N ILE A 8 11.93 9.18 -2.91
CA ILE A 8 12.95 9.21 -3.97
C ILE A 8 14.02 10.27 -3.69
N GLY A 9 13.64 11.46 -3.21
CA GLY A 9 14.58 12.54 -2.90
C GLY A 9 15.55 12.17 -1.78
N ASP A 10 15.04 11.64 -0.67
CA ASP A 10 15.85 11.18 0.46
C ASP A 10 16.77 10.03 0.06
N TYR A 11 16.25 9.07 -0.70
CA TYR A 11 17.03 7.94 -1.18
C TYR A 11 18.20 8.43 -2.01
N LYS A 12 17.96 9.24 -3.03
CA LYS A 12 19.01 9.80 -3.88
C LYS A 12 20.04 10.64 -3.14
N ALA A 13 19.60 11.43 -2.17
CA ALA A 13 20.50 12.26 -1.37
C ALA A 13 21.52 11.43 -0.57
N HIS A 14 21.13 10.25 -0.11
CA HIS A 14 21.98 9.38 0.71
C HIS A 14 22.74 8.32 -0.10
N THR A 15 22.31 7.97 -1.31
CA THR A 15 22.87 6.86 -2.09
C THR A 15 23.60 7.29 -3.36
N SER A 16 23.73 8.60 -3.62
CA SER A 16 24.32 9.11 -4.86
C SER A 16 25.80 8.76 -5.06
N HIS A 17 26.51 8.41 -4.02
CA HIS A 17 27.94 8.03 -4.02
C HIS A 17 28.16 6.52 -4.13
N LEU A 18 27.11 5.70 -3.96
CA LEU A 18 27.21 4.25 -4.04
C LEU A 18 27.47 3.77 -5.47
N SER A 19 28.19 2.68 -5.60
CA SER A 19 28.30 1.94 -6.84
C SER A 19 26.94 1.31 -7.23
N LEU A 20 26.79 0.88 -8.48
CA LEU A 20 25.58 0.19 -8.93
C LEU A 20 25.25 -1.06 -8.11
N ILE A 21 26.26 -1.79 -7.67
CA ILE A 21 26.10 -3.01 -6.89
C ILE A 21 25.69 -2.69 -5.46
N GLU A 22 26.33 -1.72 -4.84
CA GLU A 22 26.00 -1.24 -3.50
C GLU A 22 24.59 -0.64 -3.46
N ASP A 23 24.20 0.20 -4.44
CA ASP A 23 22.86 0.77 -4.54
C ASP A 23 21.80 -0.34 -4.68
N LEU A 24 22.06 -1.34 -5.53
CA LEU A 24 21.19 -2.50 -5.67
C LEU A 24 21.10 -3.32 -4.39
N ALA A 25 22.24 -3.54 -3.71
CA ALA A 25 22.27 -4.25 -2.43
C ALA A 25 21.46 -3.51 -1.37
N PHE A 26 21.68 -2.21 -1.22
CA PHE A 26 20.96 -1.37 -0.27
C PHE A 26 19.44 -1.43 -0.52
N ARG A 27 19.03 -1.26 -1.78
CA ARG A 27 17.62 -1.33 -2.15
C ARG A 27 16.98 -2.68 -1.78
N ARG A 28 17.63 -3.78 -2.11
CA ARG A 28 17.15 -5.12 -1.79
C ARG A 28 17.16 -5.42 -0.29
N MET A 29 18.10 -4.87 0.45
CA MET A 29 18.12 -4.99 1.92
C MET A 29 16.98 -4.21 2.58
N LEU A 30 16.65 -3.02 2.08
CA LEU A 30 15.46 -2.29 2.53
C LEU A 30 14.17 -3.10 2.28
N ASP A 31 14.02 -3.65 1.07
CA ASP A 31 12.87 -4.47 0.72
C ASP A 31 12.76 -5.71 1.65
N LEU A 32 13.89 -6.37 1.93
CA LEU A 32 13.95 -7.49 2.86
C LEU A 32 13.58 -7.08 4.28
N TYR A 33 14.11 -5.94 4.76
CA TYR A 33 13.83 -5.41 6.09
C TYR A 33 12.35 -5.14 6.32
N TYR A 34 11.70 -4.44 5.38
CA TYR A 34 10.26 -4.17 5.45
C TYR A 34 9.40 -5.44 5.32
N LEU A 35 9.87 -6.43 4.56
CA LEU A 35 9.15 -7.69 4.39
C LEU A 35 9.20 -8.54 5.65
N THR A 36 10.35 -8.61 6.32
CA THR A 36 10.56 -9.41 7.54
C THR A 36 10.13 -8.67 8.81
N GLU A 37 10.09 -7.34 8.79
CA GLU A 37 9.80 -6.48 9.95
C GLU A 37 10.69 -6.81 11.17
N SER A 38 11.95 -7.16 10.91
CA SER A 38 12.92 -7.60 11.93
C SER A 38 14.34 -7.25 11.50
N PRO A 39 15.30 -7.14 12.47
CA PRO A 39 16.71 -6.93 12.18
C PRO A 39 17.24 -7.93 11.14
N LEU A 40 18.10 -7.46 10.25
CA LEU A 40 18.70 -8.32 9.24
C LEU A 40 19.72 -9.27 9.88
N PRO A 41 19.76 -10.54 9.43
CA PRO A 41 20.68 -11.53 9.97
C PRO A 41 22.12 -11.28 9.53
N ASP A 42 23.01 -12.26 9.70
CA ASP A 42 24.39 -12.20 9.22
C ASP A 42 24.48 -12.00 7.70
N VAL A 43 25.60 -11.40 7.25
CA VAL A 43 25.88 -11.02 5.85
C VAL A 43 25.64 -12.16 4.87
N LYS A 44 26.02 -13.38 5.22
CA LYS A 44 25.86 -14.56 4.33
C LYS A 44 24.40 -14.92 4.12
N LYS A 45 23.56 -14.76 5.16
CA LYS A 45 22.11 -14.99 5.05
C LYS A 45 21.45 -13.86 4.25
N ILE A 46 21.86 -12.61 4.48
CA ILE A 46 21.42 -11.47 3.67
C ILE A 46 21.73 -11.73 2.20
N ALA A 47 22.99 -12.03 1.86
CA ALA A 47 23.44 -12.27 0.50
C ALA A 47 22.64 -13.37 -0.22
N ARG A 48 22.20 -14.40 0.52
CA ARG A 48 21.31 -15.43 -0.03
C ARG A 48 19.90 -14.91 -0.26
N ALA A 49 19.36 -14.19 0.71
CA ALA A 49 17.99 -13.69 0.67
C ALA A 49 17.78 -12.68 -0.46
N ILE A 50 18.77 -11.79 -0.69
CA ILE A 50 18.71 -10.78 -1.75
C ILE A 50 19.27 -11.25 -3.10
N CYS A 51 19.67 -12.55 -3.21
CA CYS A 51 20.24 -13.14 -4.43
C CYS A 51 21.53 -12.45 -4.91
N MET A 52 22.45 -12.10 -3.99
CA MET A 52 23.73 -11.42 -4.27
C MET A 52 24.90 -12.13 -3.57
N ARG A 53 25.00 -13.46 -3.74
CA ARG A 53 25.98 -14.29 -3.01
C ARG A 53 27.45 -13.97 -3.33
N GLU A 54 27.70 -13.45 -4.51
CA GLU A 54 29.05 -13.11 -4.98
C GLU A 54 29.50 -11.72 -4.54
N ASN A 55 28.56 -10.90 -4.04
CA ASN A 55 28.79 -9.49 -3.69
C ASN A 55 28.80 -9.26 -2.18
N ILE A 56 29.46 -10.14 -1.42
CA ILE A 56 29.49 -10.05 0.05
C ILE A 56 30.20 -8.78 0.54
N GLU A 57 31.24 -8.34 -0.15
CA GLU A 57 32.01 -7.13 0.19
C GLU A 57 31.17 -5.88 0.00
N ASP A 58 30.45 -5.78 -1.12
CA ASP A 58 29.53 -4.65 -1.38
C ASP A 58 28.41 -4.59 -0.34
N ILE A 59 27.84 -5.76 0.03
CA ILE A 59 26.82 -5.85 1.08
C ILE A 59 27.38 -5.40 2.43
N GLN A 60 28.59 -5.81 2.78
CA GLN A 60 29.23 -5.40 4.02
C GLN A 60 29.45 -3.88 4.07
N THR A 61 29.96 -3.28 2.97
CA THR A 61 30.13 -1.83 2.85
C THR A 61 28.82 -1.08 3.13
N VAL A 62 27.73 -1.55 2.55
CA VAL A 62 26.41 -0.95 2.75
C VAL A 62 25.89 -1.15 4.19
N LEU A 63 26.15 -2.30 4.79
CA LEU A 63 25.79 -2.56 6.19
C LEU A 63 26.54 -1.62 7.13
N ASP A 64 27.83 -1.47 6.94
CA ASP A 64 28.70 -0.64 7.77
C ASP A 64 28.31 0.85 7.70
N GLU A 65 27.76 1.29 6.58
CA GLU A 65 27.37 2.69 6.37
C GLU A 65 25.94 3.01 6.84
N PHE A 66 24.98 2.13 6.55
CA PHE A 66 23.55 2.44 6.72
C PHE A 66 22.86 1.70 7.86
N PHE A 67 23.50 0.67 8.43
CA PHE A 67 22.88 -0.16 9.44
C PHE A 67 23.71 -0.14 10.73
N ILE A 68 23.03 -0.36 11.84
CA ILE A 68 23.65 -0.49 13.16
C ILE A 68 23.75 -1.98 13.48
N ASP A 69 24.97 -2.45 13.74
CA ASP A 69 25.20 -3.81 14.21
C ASP A 69 24.79 -3.96 15.68
N THR A 70 23.93 -4.92 15.97
CA THR A 70 23.43 -5.22 17.30
C THR A 70 23.47 -6.72 17.57
N GLU A 71 23.28 -7.14 18.82
CA GLU A 71 23.22 -8.56 19.22
C GLU A 71 22.11 -9.33 18.49
N GLU A 72 21.03 -8.64 18.08
CA GLU A 72 19.89 -9.23 17.37
C GLU A 72 20.07 -9.23 15.85
N GLY A 73 21.06 -8.51 15.31
CA GLY A 73 21.34 -8.33 13.89
C GLY A 73 21.47 -6.86 13.48
N PHE A 74 21.46 -6.61 12.19
CA PHE A 74 21.62 -5.27 11.63
C PHE A 74 20.29 -4.52 11.61
N ILE A 75 20.26 -3.34 12.25
CA ILE A 75 19.08 -2.48 12.38
C ILE A 75 19.23 -1.25 11.51
N HIS A 76 18.16 -0.91 10.78
CA HIS A 76 18.06 0.35 10.05
C HIS A 76 17.05 1.28 10.74
N GLU A 77 17.53 2.38 11.32
CA GLU A 77 16.73 3.27 12.19
C GLU A 77 15.44 3.80 11.54
N ARG A 78 15.51 4.16 10.27
CA ARG A 78 14.35 4.66 9.55
C ARG A 78 13.30 3.56 9.41
N CYS A 79 13.70 2.36 9.02
CA CYS A 79 12.80 1.22 8.86
C CYS A 79 12.10 0.90 10.18
N GLU A 80 12.84 0.87 11.28
CA GLU A 80 12.27 0.63 12.62
C GLU A 80 11.21 1.66 12.98
N ARG A 81 11.48 2.95 12.76
CA ARG A 81 10.52 4.02 13.04
C ARG A 81 9.25 3.89 12.21
N GLU A 82 9.39 3.57 10.92
CA GLU A 82 8.25 3.43 10.01
C GLU A 82 7.42 2.20 10.33
N ILE A 83 8.05 1.05 10.62
CA ILE A 83 7.39 -0.20 11.03
C ILE A 83 6.64 0.02 12.35
N LYS A 84 7.27 0.63 13.35
CA LYS A 84 6.64 0.94 14.63
C LYS A 84 5.44 1.87 14.45
N ALA A 85 5.57 2.94 13.68
CA ALA A 85 4.47 3.87 13.43
C ALA A 85 3.27 3.20 12.74
N MET A 86 3.54 2.28 11.82
CA MET A 86 2.50 1.52 11.14
C MET A 86 1.80 0.53 12.09
N ASN A 87 2.57 -0.17 12.91
CA ASN A 87 2.04 -1.11 13.89
C ASN A 87 1.20 -0.41 14.95
N ASP A 88 1.63 0.77 15.43
CA ASP A 88 0.86 1.60 16.36
C ASP A 88 -0.46 2.07 15.74
N LYS A 89 -0.44 2.50 14.47
CA LYS A 89 -1.64 2.91 13.74
C LYS A 89 -2.62 1.74 13.56
N SER A 90 -2.11 0.57 13.20
CA SER A 90 -2.90 -0.65 13.05
C SER A 90 -3.50 -1.09 14.39
N GLY A 91 -2.73 -1.04 15.47
CA GLY A 91 -3.19 -1.33 16.83
C GLY A 91 -4.33 -0.41 17.28
N LYS A 92 -4.18 0.91 17.08
CA LYS A 92 -5.22 1.90 17.38
C LYS A 92 -6.50 1.65 16.56
N ALA A 93 -6.36 1.29 15.28
CA ALA A 93 -7.51 0.97 14.42
C ALA A 93 -8.25 -0.28 14.91
N LYS A 94 -7.52 -1.35 15.27
CA LYS A 94 -8.10 -2.58 15.85
C LYS A 94 -8.86 -2.30 17.14
N LEU A 95 -8.27 -1.51 18.06
CA LEU A 95 -8.91 -1.14 19.32
C LEU A 95 -10.19 -0.30 19.08
N SER A 96 -10.17 0.61 18.11
CA SER A 96 -11.32 1.42 17.76
C SER A 96 -12.44 0.58 17.14
N ALA A 97 -12.09 -0.44 16.36
CA ALA A 97 -13.04 -1.41 15.81
C ALA A 97 -13.67 -2.24 16.94
N LEU A 98 -12.86 -2.82 17.83
CA LEU A 98 -13.36 -3.60 18.97
C LEU A 98 -14.32 -2.79 19.85
N LYS A 99 -14.00 -1.51 20.14
CA LYS A 99 -14.90 -0.63 20.89
C LYS A 99 -16.24 -0.38 20.19
N ARG A 100 -16.27 -0.36 18.87
CA ARG A 100 -17.53 -0.24 18.11
C ARG A 100 -18.38 -1.51 18.21
N TRP A 101 -17.75 -2.67 18.11
CA TRP A 101 -18.45 -3.96 18.18
C TRP A 101 -18.98 -4.24 19.60
N SER A 102 -18.20 -3.92 20.66
CA SER A 102 -18.67 -4.10 22.04
C SER A 102 -19.85 -3.18 22.43
N LYS A 103 -20.04 -2.06 21.71
CA LYS A 103 -21.23 -1.21 21.87
C LYS A 103 -22.48 -1.79 21.20
N THR A 104 -22.32 -2.68 20.21
CA THR A 104 -23.45 -3.29 19.49
C THR A 104 -24.18 -4.34 20.36
N ASP A 105 -23.48 -4.97 21.31
CA ASP A 105 -24.14 -5.89 22.27
C ASP A 105 -25.10 -5.14 23.21
N ASN A 106 -24.81 -3.86 23.49
CA ASN A 106 -25.70 -2.99 24.27
C ASN A 106 -26.87 -2.40 23.44
N ALA A 107 -26.76 -2.39 22.11
CA ALA A 107 -27.86 -1.95 21.22
C ALA A 107 -28.91 -3.03 21.04
N ASN A 108 -28.60 -4.31 21.21
CA ASN A 108 -29.55 -5.40 21.22
C ASN A 108 -30.39 -5.39 22.52
N ALA A 109 -29.85 -4.95 23.64
CA ALA A 109 -30.59 -4.77 24.89
C ALA A 109 -31.65 -3.63 24.80
N MET A 110 -31.45 -2.64 23.92
CA MET A 110 -32.44 -1.60 23.64
C MET A 110 -33.54 -2.03 22.64
N ARG A 111 -33.30 -3.10 21.88
CA ARG A 111 -34.23 -3.59 20.88
C ARG A 111 -35.42 -4.34 21.51
N ASP A 112 -35.17 -5.05 22.59
CA ASP A 112 -36.22 -5.74 23.36
C ASP A 112 -37.14 -4.78 24.11
N GLY A 113 -36.72 -3.51 24.32
CA GLY A 113 -37.56 -2.47 24.93
C GLY A 113 -38.48 -1.71 23.98
N CYS A 114 -38.29 -1.88 22.66
CA CYS A 114 -39.03 -1.11 21.63
C CYS A 114 -40.16 -1.86 20.94
N GLU A 115 -40.40 -3.12 21.25
CA GLU A 115 -41.51 -3.89 20.64
C GLU A 115 -42.89 -3.44 21.10
N GLY A 116 -42.99 -2.59 22.14
CA GLY A 116 -44.27 -2.08 22.65
C GLY A 116 -44.85 -0.88 21.91
N ASN A 117 -44.10 -0.19 21.04
CA ASN A 117 -44.54 1.08 20.44
C ASN A 117 -44.64 1.08 18.91
N ALA A 118 -44.58 -0.08 18.27
CA ALA A 118 -44.66 -0.20 16.80
C ALA A 118 -46.09 -0.08 16.24
N ASN A 119 -47.13 0.05 17.10
CA ASN A 119 -48.54 0.17 16.66
C ASN A 119 -49.06 1.61 16.55
N ALA A 120 -48.26 2.63 16.91
CA ALA A 120 -48.75 4.03 16.91
C ALA A 120 -48.61 4.77 15.56
N LEU A 121 -47.97 4.20 14.54
CA LEU A 121 -47.69 4.90 13.27
C LEU A 121 -48.16 4.16 12.01
N LYS A 122 -49.24 3.38 12.10
CA LYS A 122 -49.83 2.75 10.90
C LYS A 122 -50.77 3.65 10.09
N ASN A 123 -51.06 4.85 10.53
CA ASN A 123 -52.06 5.69 9.88
C ASN A 123 -51.53 6.88 9.07
N ASP A 124 -50.21 7.15 9.06
CA ASP A 124 -49.67 8.29 8.30
C ASP A 124 -48.73 7.91 7.13
N ALA A 125 -48.67 6.63 6.77
CA ALA A 125 -47.88 6.19 5.59
C ALA A 125 -48.71 6.27 4.30
N ASN A 126 -49.41 7.40 4.06
CA ASN A 126 -49.99 7.72 2.76
C ASN A 126 -49.17 8.79 2.04
N ALA A 127 -47.84 8.62 2.02
CA ALA A 127 -46.98 9.32 1.09
C ALA A 127 -47.32 8.83 -0.33
N SER A 128 -47.84 9.72 -1.13
CA SER A 128 -48.34 9.42 -2.46
C SER A 128 -47.19 8.85 -3.32
N LYS A 129 -47.46 7.80 -4.07
CA LYS A 129 -46.53 7.16 -5.02
C LYS A 129 -46.06 8.11 -6.13
N THR A 130 -46.58 9.33 -6.19
CA THR A 130 -46.22 10.37 -7.16
C THR A 130 -44.93 11.09 -6.80
N ASP A 131 -44.56 11.19 -5.51
CA ASP A 131 -43.36 11.92 -5.11
C ASP A 131 -42.06 11.08 -5.23
N ALA A 132 -42.19 9.75 -5.26
CA ALA A 132 -41.06 8.86 -5.46
C ALA A 132 -40.57 8.83 -6.92
N ASN A 133 -41.44 9.14 -7.89
CA ASN A 133 -41.04 9.19 -9.30
C ASN A 133 -40.38 10.54 -9.69
N ALA A 134 -40.74 11.63 -9.02
CA ALA A 134 -40.16 12.95 -9.31
C ALA A 134 -38.69 13.05 -8.94
N MET A 135 -38.18 12.25 -7.99
CA MET A 135 -36.76 12.18 -7.66
C MET A 135 -35.93 11.27 -8.59
N ARG A 136 -36.58 10.41 -9.35
CA ARG A 136 -35.90 9.46 -10.22
C ARG A 136 -35.49 10.09 -11.54
N ASP A 137 -36.31 10.97 -12.07
CA ASP A 137 -36.06 11.64 -13.37
C ASP A 137 -35.01 12.77 -13.28
N GLY A 138 -34.66 13.23 -12.06
CA GLY A 138 -33.66 14.27 -11.85
C GLY A 138 -32.21 13.78 -11.73
N CYS A 139 -31.97 12.46 -11.62
CA CYS A 139 -30.63 11.91 -11.35
C CYS A 139 -29.93 11.26 -12.55
N GLU A 140 -30.56 11.20 -13.71
CA GLU A 140 -29.97 10.54 -14.90
C GLU A 140 -28.96 11.39 -15.70
N GLY A 141 -28.65 12.61 -15.27
CA GLY A 141 -27.86 13.55 -16.09
C GLY A 141 -26.43 13.88 -15.65
N ASN A 142 -25.95 13.53 -14.44
CA ASN A 142 -24.71 14.17 -13.98
C ASN A 142 -23.86 13.39 -12.98
N ALA A 143 -23.62 12.12 -13.19
CA ALA A 143 -22.55 11.41 -12.50
C ALA A 143 -21.40 11.13 -13.48
N PRO A 144 -20.24 11.81 -13.38
CA PRO A 144 -19.07 11.40 -14.15
C PRO A 144 -18.65 10.00 -13.70
N ASN A 145 -18.60 9.06 -14.66
CA ASN A 145 -18.13 7.71 -14.46
C ASN A 145 -16.66 7.72 -14.01
N PRO A 146 -16.31 7.28 -12.80
CA PRO A 146 -14.94 7.36 -12.28
C PRO A 146 -14.00 6.28 -12.80
N ASN A 147 -14.36 5.51 -13.82
CA ASN A 147 -13.48 4.46 -14.34
C ASN A 147 -13.51 4.34 -15.88
N PRO A 148 -12.75 5.18 -16.60
CA PRO A 148 -12.49 4.90 -18.02
C PRO A 148 -11.55 3.70 -18.09
N ASN A 149 -12.08 2.52 -18.38
CA ASN A 149 -11.30 1.35 -18.78
C ASN A 149 -10.60 1.68 -20.13
N PRO A 150 -9.25 1.77 -20.20
CA PRO A 150 -8.58 1.97 -21.47
C PRO A 150 -8.65 0.66 -22.26
N ASN A 151 -9.57 0.61 -23.20
CA ASN A 151 -9.65 -0.43 -24.20
C ASN A 151 -8.46 -0.26 -25.16
N ILE A 152 -7.41 -1.05 -24.93
CA ILE A 152 -6.24 -1.15 -25.80
C ILE A 152 -6.61 -2.02 -27.00
N ASN A 153 -7.24 -1.44 -27.99
CA ASN A 153 -7.26 -1.96 -29.35
C ASN A 153 -6.58 -0.94 -30.26
N ASN A 154 -5.27 -0.99 -30.34
CA ASN A 154 -4.53 -0.39 -31.44
C ASN A 154 -3.60 -1.46 -32.05
N LYS A 155 -4.19 -2.33 -32.86
CA LYS A 155 -3.49 -3.03 -33.93
C LYS A 155 -3.53 -2.09 -35.13
N ASN A 156 -2.38 -1.62 -35.53
CA ASN A 156 -1.93 -1.31 -36.90
C ASN A 156 -1.00 -0.08 -36.87
N ASN A 157 0.22 -0.36 -37.14
CA ASN A 157 1.21 0.33 -37.95
C ASN A 157 2.62 0.30 -37.33
N ALA A 158 3.25 -0.84 -37.47
CA ALA A 158 4.70 -0.94 -37.41
C ALA A 158 5.20 -1.85 -38.55
N SER A 159 5.09 -1.33 -39.76
CA SER A 159 5.79 -1.86 -40.93
C SER A 159 5.87 -0.75 -41.97
N ASP A 160 6.90 0.13 -41.85
CA ASP A 160 7.42 0.91 -42.97
C ASP A 160 8.39 2.02 -42.49
N VAL A 161 9.45 1.65 -41.76
CA VAL A 161 10.65 2.53 -41.63
C VAL A 161 11.91 1.67 -41.39
N PHE A 162 12.22 0.73 -42.27
CA PHE A 162 13.56 0.20 -42.37
C PHE A 162 13.84 -0.24 -43.80
N LYS A 163 13.95 0.74 -44.72
CA LYS A 163 14.66 0.59 -46.00
C LYS A 163 15.04 1.99 -46.48
N LYS A 164 16.26 2.41 -46.18
CA LYS A 164 17.14 3.29 -46.96
C LYS A 164 18.25 3.80 -46.04
N GLN A 165 19.38 3.13 -46.09
CA GLN A 165 20.72 3.68 -46.01
C GLN A 165 21.73 2.54 -46.10
N ASP A 166 21.82 1.98 -47.28
CA ASP A 166 23.07 1.41 -47.80
C ASP A 166 23.14 1.91 -49.24
N GLU A 167 24.01 2.84 -49.43
CA GLU A 167 24.75 3.21 -50.64
C GLU A 167 25.31 4.62 -50.48
N SER A 168 26.59 4.70 -50.11
CA SER A 168 27.56 5.64 -50.66
C SER A 168 28.83 5.69 -49.80
N HIS A 169 29.87 5.18 -50.38
CA HIS A 169 31.33 5.39 -50.18
C HIS A 169 31.96 4.64 -49.04
#